data_91433d2491fa39c06f7905292c4fdfc0
#
_entry.id   91433d2491fa39c06f7905292c4fdfc0
#
_cell.length_a   1.000
_cell.length_b   1.000
_cell.length_c   1.000
_cell.angle_alpha   90.00
_cell.angle_beta   90.00
_cell.angle_gamma   90.00
#
_symmetry.space_group_name_H-M   'P 1'
#
loop_
_entity.id
_entity.type
_entity.pdbx_description
1 polymer ?
#
loop_
_entity_poly.entity_id
_entity_poly.type
_entity_poly.pdbx_seq_one_letter_code
_entity_poly.pdbx_strand_id
1 'polypeptide(L)'
;MRALLIVLSGSVSPERDEAYNDWYTNVHLPDVLAVPGYVRATRYKAFPEERSFEQEYMALYELEVEDLDALQAVSDEHMRRIETNEMHRSPPDTIDRENVRSM
;
A
#
# COMPACT_ATOMS: atom_id res chain seq x y z
N MET A 1 9.55 -11.23 -15.26
CA MET A 1 10.19 -11.24 -13.94
C MET A 1 9.16 -10.92 -12.88
N ARG A 2 9.16 -11.64 -11.79
CA ARG A 2 8.25 -11.38 -10.69
C ARG A 2 8.93 -10.51 -9.64
N ALA A 3 8.15 -9.60 -9.07
CA ALA A 3 8.64 -8.73 -8.01
C ALA A 3 7.57 -8.56 -6.94
N LEU A 4 7.99 -8.12 -5.76
CA LEU A 4 7.10 -7.85 -4.63
C LEU A 4 7.35 -6.46 -4.10
N LEU A 5 6.27 -5.76 -3.77
CA LEU A 5 6.32 -4.56 -2.96
C LEU A 5 5.68 -4.89 -1.62
N ILE A 6 6.42 -4.71 -0.54
CA ILE A 6 5.94 -4.97 0.82
C ILE A 6 5.75 -3.63 1.52
N VAL A 7 4.55 -3.39 2.01
CA VAL A 7 4.21 -2.14 2.69
C VAL A 7 3.73 -2.44 4.09
N LEU A 8 4.40 -1.86 5.08
CA LEU A 8 4.01 -1.96 6.48
C LEU A 8 3.29 -0.68 6.88
N SER A 9 2.10 -0.81 7.46
CA SER A 9 1.28 0.35 7.80
C SER A 9 0.37 0.10 9.00
N GLY A 10 -0.28 1.16 9.46
CA GLY A 10 -1.24 1.09 10.55
C GLY A 10 -2.04 2.38 10.64
N SER A 11 -3.11 2.35 11.41
CA SER A 11 -3.91 3.54 11.69
C SER A 11 -3.26 4.38 12.79
N VAL A 12 -3.71 5.64 12.93
CA VAL A 12 -3.17 6.54 13.97
C VAL A 12 -3.65 6.18 15.36
N SER A 13 -4.78 5.49 15.47
CA SER A 13 -5.36 5.10 16.74
C SER A 13 -6.31 3.92 16.57
N PRO A 14 -6.59 3.18 17.66
CA PRO A 14 -7.55 2.07 17.60
C PRO A 14 -8.95 2.49 17.13
N GLU A 15 -9.36 3.71 17.46
CA GLU A 15 -10.69 4.20 17.09
C GLU A 15 -10.82 4.41 15.57
N ARG A 16 -9.72 4.55 14.87
CA ARG A 16 -9.70 4.78 13.42
C ARG A 16 -9.35 3.54 12.62
N ASP A 17 -9.13 2.44 13.30
CA ASP A 17 -8.67 1.21 12.67
C ASP A 17 -9.67 0.67 11.64
N GLU A 18 -10.97 0.69 11.96
CA GLU A 18 -12.00 0.22 11.04
C GLU A 18 -12.04 1.07 9.77
N ALA A 19 -12.05 2.40 9.93
CA ALA A 19 -12.08 3.31 8.78
C ALA A 19 -10.81 3.17 7.93
N TYR A 20 -9.65 2.99 8.58
CA TYR A 20 -8.39 2.77 7.89
C TYR A 20 -8.44 1.48 7.05
N ASN A 21 -8.93 0.39 7.61
CA ASN A 21 -9.02 -0.88 6.91
C ASN A 21 -10.02 -0.84 5.76
N ASP A 22 -11.16 -0.20 5.95
CA ASP A 22 -12.16 -0.03 4.90
C ASP A 22 -11.58 0.78 3.73
N TRP A 23 -10.89 1.87 4.03
CA TRP A 23 -10.23 2.67 3.00
C TRP A 23 -9.17 1.87 2.27
N TYR A 24 -8.32 1.17 3.02
CA TYR A 24 -7.21 0.42 2.43
C TYR A 24 -7.73 -0.65 1.46
N THR A 25 -8.71 -1.41 1.88
CA THR A 25 -9.25 -2.51 1.08
C THR A 25 -10.08 -2.02 -0.11
N ASN A 26 -10.92 -1.01 0.10
CA ASN A 26 -11.93 -0.62 -0.89
C ASN A 26 -11.49 0.53 -1.81
N VAL A 27 -10.51 1.31 -1.40
CA VAL A 27 -10.03 2.46 -2.18
C VAL A 27 -8.59 2.28 -2.60
N HIS A 28 -7.69 2.06 -1.64
CA HIS A 28 -6.26 2.06 -1.90
C HIS A 28 -5.79 0.87 -2.73
N LEU A 29 -6.21 -0.35 -2.37
CA LEU A 29 -5.80 -1.53 -3.15
C LEU A 29 -6.25 -1.46 -4.60
N PRO A 30 -7.51 -1.09 -4.92
CA PRO A 30 -7.90 -0.92 -6.31
C PRO A 30 -7.09 0.17 -7.04
N ASP A 31 -6.75 1.26 -6.35
CA ASP A 31 -5.93 2.33 -6.93
C ASP A 31 -4.55 1.82 -7.33
N VAL A 32 -3.91 1.05 -6.45
CA VAL A 32 -2.59 0.47 -6.75
C VAL A 32 -2.68 -0.54 -7.88
N LEU A 33 -3.69 -1.42 -7.83
CA LEU A 33 -3.86 -2.46 -8.86
C LEU A 33 -4.21 -1.89 -10.23
N ALA A 34 -4.65 -0.64 -10.30
CA ALA A 34 -4.88 0.05 -11.57
C ALA A 34 -3.57 0.46 -12.26
N VAL A 35 -2.47 0.51 -11.52
CA VAL A 35 -1.15 0.81 -12.10
C VAL A 35 -0.66 -0.41 -12.88
N PRO A 36 -0.35 -0.29 -14.19
CA PRO A 36 0.12 -1.43 -14.97
C PRO A 36 1.38 -2.06 -14.38
N GLY A 37 1.37 -3.38 -14.28
CA GLY A 37 2.47 -4.14 -13.67
C GLY A 37 2.10 -4.81 -12.37
N TYR A 38 1.16 -4.27 -11.63
CA TYR A 38 0.64 -4.93 -10.43
C TYR A 38 -0.42 -5.96 -10.82
N VAL A 39 -0.28 -7.18 -10.29
CA VAL A 39 -1.20 -8.28 -10.63
C VAL A 39 -2.03 -8.77 -9.46
N ARG A 40 -1.56 -8.56 -8.24
CA ARG A 40 -2.29 -9.00 -7.05
C ARG A 40 -1.86 -8.20 -5.84
N ALA A 41 -2.81 -8.01 -4.91
CA ALA A 41 -2.52 -7.41 -3.62
C ALA A 41 -3.18 -8.25 -2.52
N THR A 42 -2.45 -8.48 -1.44
CA THR A 42 -2.95 -9.25 -0.29
C THR A 42 -2.57 -8.50 0.98
N ARG A 43 -3.53 -8.40 1.90
CA ARG A 43 -3.29 -7.74 3.19
C ARG A 43 -3.22 -8.77 4.29
N TYR A 44 -2.34 -8.50 5.27
CA TYR A 44 -2.15 -9.35 6.44
C TYR A 44 -2.13 -8.50 7.69
N LYS A 45 -2.59 -9.09 8.80
CA LYS A 45 -2.44 -8.50 10.11
C LYS A 45 -1.33 -9.22 10.85
N ALA A 46 -0.42 -8.49 11.48
CA ALA A 46 0.68 -9.08 12.22
C ALA A 46 0.21 -9.64 13.57
N PHE A 47 0.76 -10.75 13.99
CA PHE A 47 0.59 -11.25 15.35
C PHE A 47 1.37 -10.35 16.31
N PRO A 48 0.71 -9.70 17.28
CA PRO A 48 1.39 -8.72 18.14
C PRO A 48 2.60 -9.28 18.89
N GLU A 49 2.53 -10.53 19.32
CA GLU A 49 3.61 -11.14 20.12
C GLU A 49 4.82 -11.54 19.29
N GLU A 50 4.66 -11.66 17.98
CA GLU A 50 5.72 -12.19 17.12
C GLU A 50 6.28 -11.17 16.15
N ARG A 51 5.64 -9.99 16.03
CA ARG A 51 6.11 -9.00 15.07
C ARG A 51 7.37 -8.29 15.57
N SER A 52 8.28 -8.02 14.64
CA SER A 52 9.51 -7.31 14.93
C SER A 52 9.47 -5.84 14.48
N PHE A 53 8.28 -5.35 14.12
CA PHE A 53 8.04 -3.97 13.67
C PHE A 53 6.78 -3.42 14.34
N GLU A 54 6.63 -2.10 14.35
CA GLU A 54 5.52 -1.45 15.07
C GLU A 54 4.19 -1.50 14.31
N GLN A 55 4.24 -1.53 13.00
CA GLN A 55 3.03 -1.50 12.18
C GLN A 55 2.21 -2.77 12.36
N GLU A 56 0.89 -2.63 12.39
CA GLU A 56 -0.02 -3.75 12.61
C GLU A 56 -0.37 -4.52 11.34
N TYR A 57 -0.23 -3.88 10.18
CA TYR A 57 -0.66 -4.44 8.91
C TYR A 57 0.44 -4.47 7.88
N MET A 58 0.36 -5.47 7.01
CA MET A 58 1.25 -5.59 5.87
C MET A 58 0.40 -5.76 4.62
N ALA A 59 0.76 -5.04 3.57
CA ALA A 59 0.22 -5.28 2.24
C ALA A 59 1.33 -5.83 1.37
N LEU A 60 1.02 -6.87 0.63
CA LEU A 60 1.96 -7.54 -0.24
C LEU A 60 1.44 -7.42 -1.66
N TYR A 61 2.17 -6.66 -2.48
CA TYR A 61 1.79 -6.42 -3.87
C TYR A 61 2.69 -7.24 -4.78
N GLU A 62 2.08 -8.08 -5.60
CA GLU A 62 2.81 -8.88 -6.58
C GLU A 62 2.83 -8.17 -7.91
N LEU A 63 4.01 -8.15 -8.54
CA LEU A 63 4.21 -7.52 -9.84
C LEU A 63 4.73 -8.55 -10.84
N GLU A 64 4.32 -8.38 -12.10
CA GLU A 64 4.85 -9.14 -13.22
C GLU A 64 5.32 -8.13 -14.26
N VAL A 65 6.61 -8.10 -14.51
CA VAL A 65 7.25 -7.17 -15.43
C VAL A 65 8.32 -7.89 -16.24
N GLU A 66 8.73 -7.32 -17.37
CA GLU A 66 9.71 -7.96 -18.22
C GLU A 66 11.12 -7.96 -17.62
N ASP A 67 11.52 -6.83 -17.04
CA ASP A 67 12.88 -6.64 -16.54
C ASP A 67 12.94 -5.54 -15.47
N LEU A 68 14.13 -5.22 -15.01
CA LEU A 68 14.33 -4.18 -14.00
C LEU A 68 13.93 -2.79 -14.48
N ASP A 69 14.13 -2.49 -15.76
CA ASP A 69 13.73 -1.21 -16.31
C ASP A 69 12.21 -1.06 -16.30
N ALA A 70 11.49 -2.13 -16.64
CA ALA A 70 10.04 -2.15 -16.57
C ALA A 70 9.55 -2.01 -15.13
N LEU A 71 10.25 -2.63 -14.17
CA LEU A 71 9.92 -2.49 -12.74
C LEU A 71 10.08 -1.03 -12.29
N GLN A 72 11.16 -0.37 -12.71
CA GLN A 72 11.37 1.04 -12.40
C GLN A 72 10.26 1.90 -13.00
N ALA A 73 9.82 1.59 -14.20
CA ALA A 73 8.72 2.31 -14.85
C ALA A 73 7.41 2.20 -14.07
N VAL A 74 7.13 1.02 -13.50
CA VAL A 74 5.96 0.82 -12.63
C VAL A 74 6.06 1.70 -11.40
N SER A 75 7.21 1.70 -10.75
CA SER A 75 7.44 2.53 -9.57
C SER A 75 7.26 4.02 -9.87
N ASP A 76 7.80 4.48 -10.99
CA ASP A 76 7.69 5.88 -11.41
C ASP A 76 6.23 6.27 -11.68
N GLU A 77 5.47 5.41 -12.33
CA GLU A 77 4.06 5.66 -12.59
C GLU A 77 3.23 5.68 -11.30
N HIS A 78 3.52 4.80 -10.37
CA HIS A 78 2.89 4.77 -9.06
C HIS A 78 3.10 6.11 -8.34
N MET A 79 4.34 6.57 -8.27
CA MET A 79 4.67 7.84 -7.62
C MET A 79 4.02 9.02 -8.32
N ARG A 80 4.00 9.01 -9.67
CA ARG A 80 3.35 10.06 -10.44
C ARG A 80 1.87 10.18 -10.09
N ARG A 81 1.17 9.06 -9.97
CA ARG A 81 -0.26 9.05 -9.64
C ARG A 81 -0.54 9.59 -8.24
N ILE A 82 0.35 9.30 -7.29
CA ILE A 82 0.25 9.88 -5.95
C ILE A 82 0.43 11.39 -6.00
N GLU A 83 1.46 11.86 -6.71
CA GLU A 83 1.78 13.29 -6.81
C GLU A 83 0.69 14.11 -7.53
N THR A 84 0.01 13.51 -8.49
CA THR A 84 -1.04 14.18 -9.27
C THR A 84 -2.44 13.95 -8.73
N ASN A 85 -2.56 13.33 -7.56
CA ASN A 85 -3.83 12.98 -6.92
C ASN A 85 -4.72 12.03 -7.73
N GLU A 86 -4.11 11.27 -8.66
CA GLU A 86 -4.82 10.20 -9.38
C GLU A 86 -4.95 8.95 -8.52
N MET A 87 -4.26 8.92 -7.36
CA MET A 87 -4.32 7.85 -6.39
C MET A 87 -4.47 8.45 -4.99
N HIS A 88 -5.41 7.95 -4.21
CA HIS A 88 -5.64 8.42 -2.85
C HIS A 88 -4.49 7.95 -1.94
N ARG A 89 -3.78 8.90 -1.33
CA ARG A 89 -2.65 8.60 -0.44
C ARG A 89 -3.10 8.17 0.94
N SER A 90 -4.19 8.76 1.42
CA SER A 90 -4.69 8.49 2.77
C SER A 90 -6.18 8.81 2.84
N PRO A 91 -6.92 8.15 3.73
CA PRO A 91 -8.30 8.51 3.95
C PRO A 91 -8.38 9.87 4.65
N PRO A 92 -9.35 10.71 4.28
CA PRO A 92 -9.53 11.98 4.96
C PRO A 92 -9.76 11.78 6.46
N ASP A 93 -9.07 12.54 7.29
CA ASP A 93 -9.26 12.59 8.74
C ASP A 93 -9.11 11.28 9.49
N THR A 94 -8.50 10.24 8.88
CA THR A 94 -8.43 8.93 9.52
C THR A 94 -7.02 8.46 9.81
N ILE A 95 -6.01 8.84 9.02
CA ILE A 95 -4.64 8.42 9.29
C ILE A 95 -3.68 9.58 9.18
N ASP A 96 -2.57 9.44 9.89
CA ASP A 96 -1.46 10.35 9.81
C ASP A 96 -0.71 10.14 8.50
N ARG A 97 -0.19 11.22 7.93
CA ARG A 97 0.59 11.14 6.71
C ARG A 97 1.79 10.20 6.84
N GLU A 98 2.40 10.16 8.01
CA GLU A 98 3.55 9.30 8.28
C GLU A 98 3.23 7.82 8.19
N ASN A 99 1.97 7.43 8.44
CA ASN A 99 1.56 6.04 8.40
C ASN A 99 1.37 5.49 6.99
N VAL A 100 1.39 6.35 5.98
CA VAL A 100 1.25 5.94 4.57
C VAL A 100 2.50 6.23 3.75
N ARG A 101 3.61 6.53 4.39
CA ARG A 101 4.82 6.92 3.69
C ARG A 101 5.43 5.82 2.84
N SER A 102 5.14 4.58 3.14
CA SER A 102 5.68 3.43 2.41
C SER A 102 5.07 3.27 1.03
N MET A 103 3.99 3.91 0.78
CA MET A 103 3.37 3.92 -0.54
C MET A 103 3.91 5.11 -1.34
#